data_5c4d2f4dcfa05b03e38763de27e4b64b
#
_entry.id   5c4d2f4dcfa05b03e38763de27e4b64b
#
_cell.length_a   1.000
_cell.length_b   1.000
_cell.length_c   1.000
_cell.angle_alpha   90.00
_cell.angle_beta   90.00
_cell.angle_gamma   90.00
#
_symmetry.space_group_name_H-M   'P 1'
#
loop_
_entity.id
_entity.type
_entity.pdbx_description
1 polymer ?
#
loop_
_entity_poly.entity_id
_entity_poly.type
_entity_poly.pdbx_seq_one_letter_code
_entity_poly.pdbx_strand_id
1 'polypeptide(L)'
;MEGFEFLWMNIRRYRNGKLLIKPSKAAVARFRKRLTAEMRSLRGANAPAVVARLNPIIRGWAAYYRTVVSKRTFVHLDTHMWKLVMRWAKRRHPNKSSRWVVHRYFGAFHKTRQDRWIFGDRDNGAFLTKFAWTQIVRHQLVKAGASPDDPALTEYWARRRRRRTPPLDRSRLRLLQAQHGRCPLCRELLLHADHEPQTPQEWETWVKVTRKAIRKQAITADAGHGTSDEPVAIRLIHAHCARRPKPASPRARQLCLPPSQ
;
A
#
# COMPACT_ATOMS: atom_id res chain seq x y z
N MET A 1 24.95 -7.40 -27.86
CA MET A 1 24.15 -7.04 -26.69
C MET A 1 23.32 -8.24 -26.29
N GLU A 2 23.70 -8.88 -25.23
CA GLU A 2 23.02 -10.08 -24.75
C GLU A 2 21.91 -9.70 -23.76
N GLY A 3 20.77 -10.30 -23.93
CA GLY A 3 19.62 -10.20 -23.04
C GLY A 3 18.76 -11.43 -23.22
N PHE A 4 18.05 -11.82 -22.15
CA PHE A 4 17.17 -12.97 -22.14
C PHE A 4 15.83 -12.63 -21.50
N GLU A 5 14.84 -13.46 -21.74
CA GLU A 5 13.52 -13.35 -21.10
C GLU A 5 13.38 -14.40 -20.01
N PHE A 6 12.97 -13.97 -18.82
CA PHE A 6 12.70 -14.83 -17.68
C PHE A 6 11.46 -14.33 -16.94
N LEU A 7 10.54 -15.24 -16.63
CA LEU A 7 9.26 -14.92 -15.94
C LEU A 7 8.53 -13.69 -16.56
N TRP A 8 8.46 -13.66 -17.90
CA TRP A 8 7.83 -12.56 -18.65
C TRP A 8 8.53 -11.20 -18.49
N MET A 9 9.76 -11.20 -18.01
CA MET A 9 10.61 -10.03 -17.89
C MET A 9 11.76 -10.14 -18.88
N ASN A 10 12.08 -9.04 -19.55
CA ASN A 10 13.25 -8.90 -20.39
C ASN A 10 14.39 -8.34 -19.54
N ILE A 11 15.46 -9.13 -19.38
CA ILE A 11 16.67 -8.79 -18.63
C ILE A 11 17.75 -8.49 -19.66
N ARG A 12 18.26 -7.26 -19.68
CA ARG A 12 19.25 -6.83 -20.69
C ARG A 12 20.24 -5.83 -20.11
N ARG A 13 21.53 -6.03 -20.44
CA ARG A 13 22.56 -5.04 -20.23
C ARG A 13 22.59 -4.09 -21.44
N TYR A 14 22.51 -2.78 -21.18
CA TYR A 14 22.52 -1.73 -22.19
C TYR A 14 23.94 -1.21 -22.44
N ARG A 15 24.19 -0.50 -23.56
CA ARG A 15 25.52 0.04 -23.93
C ARG A 15 26.13 0.95 -22.84
N ASN A 16 25.32 1.62 -22.03
CA ASN A 16 25.75 2.42 -20.89
C ASN A 16 26.10 1.61 -19.63
N GLY A 17 26.32 0.32 -19.75
CA GLY A 17 26.66 -0.60 -18.65
C GLY A 17 25.50 -0.95 -17.71
N LYS A 18 24.32 -0.33 -17.84
CA LYS A 18 23.20 -0.55 -16.94
C LYS A 18 22.44 -1.83 -17.26
N LEU A 19 22.26 -2.68 -16.26
CA LEU A 19 21.34 -3.80 -16.31
C LEU A 19 19.92 -3.31 -16.03
N LEU A 20 19.00 -3.50 -16.97
CA LEU A 20 17.61 -3.15 -16.79
C LEU A 20 16.73 -4.38 -16.95
N ILE A 21 15.78 -4.51 -16.03
CA ILE A 21 14.71 -5.49 -16.08
C ILE A 21 13.42 -4.75 -16.45
N LYS A 22 12.75 -5.21 -17.51
CA LYS A 22 11.52 -4.60 -18.04
C LYS A 22 10.47 -5.68 -18.31
N PRO A 23 9.16 -5.35 -18.37
CA PRO A 23 8.16 -6.27 -18.93
C PRO A 23 8.57 -6.69 -20.33
N SER A 24 8.47 -7.99 -20.66
CA SER A 24 8.80 -8.47 -22.00
C SER A 24 7.78 -7.98 -23.03
N LYS A 25 8.20 -7.84 -24.28
CA LYS A 25 7.30 -7.45 -25.37
C LYS A 25 6.14 -8.44 -25.53
N ALA A 26 6.43 -9.74 -25.38
CA ALA A 26 5.44 -10.81 -25.45
C ALA A 26 4.40 -10.69 -24.31
N ALA A 27 4.85 -10.43 -23.08
CA ALA A 27 3.96 -10.22 -21.93
C ALA A 27 3.02 -9.02 -22.13
N VAL A 28 3.54 -7.91 -22.62
CA VAL A 28 2.73 -6.70 -22.91
C VAL A 28 1.73 -6.98 -24.02
N ALA A 29 2.13 -7.64 -25.11
CA ALA A 29 1.24 -7.98 -26.22
C ALA A 29 0.11 -8.92 -25.77
N ARG A 30 0.44 -9.97 -25.02
CA ARG A 30 -0.56 -10.91 -24.44
C ARG A 30 -1.54 -10.17 -23.55
N PHE A 31 -1.04 -9.30 -22.67
CA PHE A 31 -1.89 -8.55 -21.78
C PHE A 31 -2.84 -7.58 -22.52
N ARG A 32 -2.36 -6.91 -23.57
CA ARG A 32 -3.21 -6.08 -24.42
C ARG A 32 -4.30 -6.91 -25.11
N LYS A 33 -4.00 -8.11 -25.59
CA LYS A 33 -4.99 -9.04 -26.13
C LYS A 33 -6.06 -9.41 -25.09
N ARG A 34 -5.62 -9.74 -23.86
CA ARG A 34 -6.51 -10.03 -22.75
C ARG A 34 -7.44 -8.84 -22.43
N LEU A 35 -6.90 -7.62 -22.28
CA LEU A 35 -7.71 -6.42 -22.04
C LEU A 35 -8.74 -6.18 -23.15
N THR A 36 -8.36 -6.44 -24.40
CA THR A 36 -9.25 -6.32 -25.55
C THR A 36 -10.37 -7.37 -25.50
N ALA A 37 -10.07 -8.61 -25.11
CA ALA A 37 -11.06 -9.69 -24.94
C ALA A 37 -12.03 -9.37 -23.80
N GLU A 38 -11.54 -8.94 -22.63
CA GLU A 38 -12.37 -8.51 -21.51
C GLU A 38 -13.31 -7.35 -21.90
N MET A 39 -12.82 -6.37 -22.65
CA MET A 39 -13.67 -5.28 -23.15
C MET A 39 -14.69 -5.71 -24.19
N ARG A 40 -14.42 -6.78 -24.94
CA ARG A 40 -15.41 -7.38 -25.86
C ARG A 40 -16.53 -8.09 -25.10
N SER A 41 -16.21 -8.84 -24.05
CA SER A 41 -17.21 -9.50 -23.21
C SER A 41 -18.10 -8.52 -22.45
N LEU A 42 -17.59 -7.31 -22.17
CA LEU A 42 -18.29 -6.24 -21.45
C LEU A 42 -19.11 -5.29 -22.37
N ARG A 43 -19.41 -5.67 -23.61
CA ARG A 43 -20.14 -4.79 -24.57
C ARG A 43 -21.53 -4.37 -24.07
N GLY A 44 -22.26 -5.27 -23.42
CA GLY A 44 -23.59 -5.01 -22.86
C GLY A 44 -23.57 -4.46 -21.43
N ALA A 45 -22.41 -4.46 -20.76
CA ALA A 45 -22.29 -4.04 -19.37
C ALA A 45 -22.42 -2.52 -19.20
N ASN A 46 -22.82 -2.07 -18.02
CA ASN A 46 -22.78 -0.65 -17.64
C ASN A 46 -21.36 -0.24 -17.20
N ALA A 47 -21.13 1.08 -17.04
CA ALA A 47 -19.82 1.61 -16.67
C ALA A 47 -19.30 1.09 -15.31
N PRO A 48 -20.12 0.99 -14.24
CA PRO A 48 -19.69 0.38 -12.99
C PRO A 48 -19.21 -1.05 -13.12
N ALA A 49 -19.90 -1.89 -13.89
CA ALA A 49 -19.49 -3.28 -14.13
C ALA A 49 -18.16 -3.36 -14.90
N VAL A 50 -17.96 -2.49 -15.89
CA VAL A 50 -16.67 -2.36 -16.61
C VAL A 50 -15.56 -2.01 -15.62
N VAL A 51 -15.76 -1.04 -14.75
CA VAL A 51 -14.81 -0.61 -13.73
C VAL A 51 -14.52 -1.73 -12.74
N ALA A 52 -15.55 -2.38 -12.21
CA ALA A 52 -15.42 -3.48 -11.24
C ALA A 52 -14.62 -4.66 -11.82
N ARG A 53 -14.87 -5.02 -13.08
CA ARG A 53 -14.17 -6.11 -13.75
C ARG A 53 -12.72 -5.80 -14.08
N LEU A 54 -12.42 -4.59 -14.54
CA LEU A 54 -11.08 -4.25 -15.04
C LEU A 54 -10.12 -3.82 -13.92
N ASN A 55 -10.58 -3.16 -12.86
CA ASN A 55 -9.71 -2.69 -11.80
C ASN A 55 -8.85 -3.76 -11.13
N PRO A 56 -9.37 -4.97 -10.80
CA PRO A 56 -8.54 -6.05 -10.27
C PRO A 56 -7.45 -6.49 -11.25
N ILE A 57 -7.78 -6.58 -12.54
CA ILE A 57 -6.86 -6.98 -13.61
C ILE A 57 -5.73 -5.95 -13.75
N ILE A 58 -6.07 -4.66 -13.78
CA ILE A 58 -5.12 -3.55 -13.86
C ILE A 58 -4.19 -3.55 -12.65
N ARG A 59 -4.78 -3.63 -11.43
CA ARG A 59 -4.02 -3.61 -10.18
C ARG A 59 -3.09 -4.82 -10.06
N GLY A 60 -3.57 -6.02 -10.40
CA GLY A 60 -2.77 -7.24 -10.35
C GLY A 60 -1.56 -7.18 -11.27
N TRP A 61 -1.76 -6.79 -12.54
CA TRP A 61 -0.67 -6.65 -13.51
C TRP A 61 0.32 -5.55 -13.11
N ALA A 62 -0.18 -4.40 -12.68
CA ALA A 62 0.66 -3.30 -12.21
C ALA A 62 1.45 -3.67 -10.94
N ALA A 63 0.86 -4.40 -10.01
CA ALA A 63 1.53 -4.88 -8.80
C ALA A 63 2.68 -5.83 -9.11
N TYR A 64 2.53 -6.72 -10.09
CA TYR A 64 3.58 -7.63 -10.52
C TYR A 64 4.77 -6.87 -11.13
N TYR A 65 4.51 -5.93 -12.04
CA TYR A 65 5.56 -5.21 -12.76
C TYR A 65 6.05 -3.91 -12.08
N ARG A 66 5.50 -3.52 -10.92
CA ARG A 66 5.99 -2.35 -10.19
C ARG A 66 7.43 -2.48 -9.67
N THR A 67 7.94 -3.71 -9.60
CA THR A 67 9.26 -4.02 -9.09
C THR A 67 10.38 -3.81 -10.11
N VAL A 68 10.02 -3.58 -11.36
CA VAL A 68 10.95 -3.43 -12.50
C VAL A 68 10.76 -2.09 -13.23
N VAL A 69 11.53 -1.85 -14.29
CA VAL A 69 11.45 -0.62 -15.09
C VAL A 69 10.22 -0.67 -16.00
N SER A 70 9.06 -0.33 -15.48
CA SER A 70 7.76 -0.50 -16.16
C SER A 70 6.98 0.81 -16.39
N LYS A 71 7.46 1.96 -15.90
CA LYS A 71 6.68 3.23 -15.96
C LYS A 71 6.22 3.59 -17.37
N ARG A 72 7.13 3.50 -18.36
CA ARG A 72 6.79 3.75 -19.77
C ARG A 72 5.76 2.76 -20.30
N THR A 73 5.89 1.48 -19.92
CA THR A 73 4.91 0.44 -20.30
C THR A 73 3.53 0.73 -19.68
N PHE A 74 3.47 1.21 -18.45
CA PHE A 74 2.23 1.60 -17.79
C PHE A 74 1.51 2.73 -18.54
N VAL A 75 2.23 3.76 -18.95
CA VAL A 75 1.67 4.85 -19.76
C VAL A 75 1.12 4.34 -21.10
N HIS A 76 1.85 3.45 -21.77
CA HIS A 76 1.38 2.84 -23.02
C HIS A 76 0.12 1.97 -22.81
N LEU A 77 0.02 1.27 -21.70
CA LEU A 77 -1.18 0.49 -21.35
C LEU A 77 -2.36 1.41 -21.01
N ASP A 78 -2.14 2.53 -20.34
CA ASP A 78 -3.19 3.53 -20.08
C ASP A 78 -3.73 4.11 -21.40
N THR A 79 -2.86 4.42 -22.36
CA THR A 79 -3.28 4.86 -23.70
C THR A 79 -4.09 3.77 -24.41
N HIS A 80 -3.68 2.50 -24.29
CA HIS A 80 -4.43 1.39 -24.87
C HIS A 80 -5.81 1.23 -24.22
N MET A 81 -5.89 1.29 -22.89
CA MET A 81 -7.15 1.24 -22.15
C MET A 81 -8.07 2.40 -22.53
N TRP A 82 -7.55 3.62 -22.62
CA TRP A 82 -8.32 4.78 -23.06
C TRP A 82 -8.98 4.54 -24.42
N LYS A 83 -8.22 3.99 -25.40
CA LYS A 83 -8.77 3.64 -26.73
C LYS A 83 -9.85 2.57 -26.64
N LEU A 84 -9.74 1.59 -25.73
CA LEU A 84 -10.72 0.53 -25.55
C LEU A 84 -12.02 1.05 -24.93
N VAL A 85 -11.93 1.81 -23.83
CA VAL A 85 -13.11 2.35 -23.15
C VAL A 85 -13.82 3.41 -24.00
N MET A 86 -13.08 4.21 -24.77
CA MET A 86 -13.68 5.16 -25.72
C MET A 86 -14.47 4.46 -26.83
N ARG A 87 -13.92 3.37 -27.40
CA ARG A 87 -14.64 2.55 -28.38
C ARG A 87 -15.89 1.88 -27.78
N TRP A 88 -15.80 1.40 -26.55
CA TRP A 88 -16.94 0.85 -25.82
C TRP A 88 -18.01 1.92 -25.62
N ALA A 89 -17.68 3.10 -25.14
CA ALA A 89 -18.60 4.20 -24.91
C ALA A 89 -19.28 4.71 -26.19
N LYS A 90 -18.54 4.84 -27.29
CA LYS A 90 -19.10 5.19 -28.62
C LYS A 90 -20.06 4.15 -29.16
N ARG A 91 -19.76 2.86 -28.97
CA ARG A 91 -20.66 1.78 -29.41
C ARG A 91 -21.96 1.77 -28.61
N ARG A 92 -21.89 2.12 -27.33
CA ARG A 92 -23.08 2.21 -26.48
C ARG A 92 -24.00 3.38 -26.85
N HIS A 93 -23.42 4.43 -27.42
CA HIS A 93 -24.12 5.66 -27.80
C HIS A 93 -23.77 6.06 -29.24
N PRO A 94 -24.21 5.29 -30.26
CA PRO A 94 -23.82 5.51 -31.65
C PRO A 94 -24.23 6.89 -32.16
N ASN A 95 -25.41 7.37 -31.74
CA ASN A 95 -26.00 8.64 -32.19
C ASN A 95 -25.51 9.87 -31.39
N LYS A 96 -24.58 9.70 -30.43
CA LYS A 96 -24.04 10.81 -29.64
C LYS A 96 -22.65 11.23 -30.10
N SER A 97 -22.41 12.54 -30.06
CA SER A 97 -21.10 13.11 -30.43
C SER A 97 -19.99 12.59 -29.49
N SER A 98 -18.75 12.60 -29.98
CA SER A 98 -17.58 12.25 -29.14
C SER A 98 -17.45 13.15 -27.92
N ARG A 99 -17.82 14.44 -28.03
CA ARG A 99 -17.82 15.40 -26.92
C ARG A 99 -18.80 15.00 -25.83
N TRP A 100 -20.01 14.58 -26.21
CA TRP A 100 -21.00 14.09 -25.26
C TRP A 100 -20.52 12.82 -24.54
N VAL A 101 -19.93 11.85 -25.28
CA VAL A 101 -19.37 10.61 -24.73
C VAL A 101 -18.28 10.91 -23.71
N VAL A 102 -17.36 11.83 -24.04
CA VAL A 102 -16.31 12.26 -23.09
C VAL A 102 -16.93 12.89 -21.85
N HIS A 103 -17.87 13.80 -22.02
CA HIS A 103 -18.54 14.44 -20.89
C HIS A 103 -19.26 13.43 -19.99
N ARG A 104 -19.91 12.40 -20.54
CA ARG A 104 -20.65 11.38 -19.78
C ARG A 104 -19.72 10.44 -18.98
N TYR A 105 -18.63 9.98 -19.60
CA TYR A 105 -17.81 8.88 -19.07
C TYR A 105 -16.42 9.28 -18.59
N PHE A 106 -15.97 10.48 -18.85
CA PHE A 106 -14.65 10.93 -18.41
C PHE A 106 -14.75 12.16 -17.50
N GLY A 107 -13.86 12.22 -16.52
CA GLY A 107 -13.82 13.32 -15.56
C GLY A 107 -12.75 13.18 -14.51
N ALA A 108 -12.72 14.13 -13.56
CA ALA A 108 -11.84 14.13 -12.40
C ALA A 108 -12.45 13.33 -11.25
N PHE A 109 -12.47 12.01 -11.35
CA PHE A 109 -13.07 11.14 -10.32
C PHE A 109 -12.17 10.92 -9.10
N HIS A 110 -10.87 11.15 -9.24
CA HIS A 110 -9.93 10.89 -8.14
C HIS A 110 -9.76 12.13 -7.26
N LYS A 111 -10.00 12.01 -5.95
CA LYS A 111 -10.01 13.15 -5.00
C LYS A 111 -8.70 13.98 -4.97
N THR A 112 -7.54 13.34 -5.14
CA THR A 112 -6.23 14.00 -4.97
C THR A 112 -5.45 14.19 -6.28
N ARG A 113 -5.97 13.73 -7.43
CA ARG A 113 -5.28 13.81 -8.72
C ARG A 113 -6.04 14.72 -9.67
N GLN A 114 -5.37 15.71 -10.19
CA GLN A 114 -5.92 16.64 -11.21
C GLN A 114 -5.92 16.00 -12.61
N ASP A 115 -6.47 14.80 -12.74
CA ASP A 115 -6.55 14.07 -14.02
C ASP A 115 -8.01 14.05 -14.49
N ARG A 116 -8.29 14.73 -15.59
CA ARG A 116 -9.63 14.86 -16.18
C ARG A 116 -9.97 13.73 -17.15
N TRP A 117 -9.00 12.87 -17.48
CA TRP A 117 -9.16 11.77 -18.44
C TRP A 117 -9.30 10.40 -17.76
N ILE A 118 -10.07 10.37 -16.68
CA ILE A 118 -10.36 9.13 -15.96
C ILE A 118 -11.72 8.65 -16.45
N PHE A 119 -11.78 7.37 -16.90
CA PHE A 119 -13.06 6.74 -17.22
C PHE A 119 -13.77 6.36 -15.93
N GLY A 120 -15.06 6.67 -15.83
CA GLY A 120 -15.85 6.38 -14.66
C GLY A 120 -17.33 6.59 -14.86
N ASP A 121 -18.07 6.37 -13.80
CA ASP A 121 -19.50 6.60 -13.72
C ASP A 121 -19.81 7.75 -12.77
N ARG A 122 -20.55 8.75 -13.25
CA ARG A 122 -20.86 9.94 -12.47
C ARG A 122 -21.91 9.70 -11.40
N ASP A 123 -22.74 8.68 -11.58
CA ASP A 123 -23.88 8.43 -10.72
C ASP A 123 -23.44 7.76 -9.42
N ASN A 124 -22.42 6.88 -9.45
CA ASN A 124 -21.92 6.19 -8.27
C ASN A 124 -20.45 6.51 -7.93
N GLY A 125 -19.79 7.37 -8.71
CA GLY A 125 -18.39 7.74 -8.51
C GLY A 125 -17.36 6.65 -8.79
N ALA A 126 -17.75 5.48 -9.32
CA ALA A 126 -16.84 4.41 -9.67
C ALA A 126 -15.94 4.81 -10.85
N PHE A 127 -14.64 4.56 -10.75
CA PHE A 127 -13.69 4.94 -11.79
C PHE A 127 -12.62 3.88 -12.04
N LEU A 128 -12.07 3.92 -13.26
CA LEU A 128 -11.03 3.02 -13.71
C LEU A 128 -9.65 3.52 -13.25
N THR A 129 -8.92 2.66 -12.55
CA THR A 129 -7.55 2.95 -12.09
C THR A 129 -6.59 2.97 -13.28
N LYS A 130 -5.66 3.93 -13.33
CA LYS A 130 -4.59 3.95 -14.32
C LYS A 130 -3.37 3.15 -13.86
N PHE A 131 -2.71 2.44 -14.78
CA PHE A 131 -1.44 1.73 -14.50
C PHE A 131 -0.36 2.70 -14.03
N ALA A 132 -0.27 3.88 -14.67
CA ALA A 132 0.73 4.89 -14.35
C ALA A 132 0.62 5.46 -12.93
N TRP A 133 -0.48 5.24 -12.23
CA TRP A 133 -0.61 5.64 -10.83
C TRP A 133 0.13 4.70 -9.87
N THR A 134 0.48 3.51 -10.33
CA THR A 134 1.26 2.56 -9.53
C THR A 134 2.68 3.07 -9.35
N GLN A 135 3.08 3.24 -8.10
CA GLN A 135 4.44 3.61 -7.75
C GLN A 135 5.40 2.48 -8.07
N ILE A 136 6.49 2.79 -8.76
CA ILE A 136 7.56 1.85 -9.04
C ILE A 136 8.43 1.69 -7.79
N VAL A 137 8.52 0.46 -7.30
CA VAL A 137 9.35 0.09 -6.13
C VAL A 137 10.27 -1.04 -6.57
N ARG A 138 11.44 -0.68 -7.10
CA ARG A 138 12.40 -1.65 -7.61
C ARG A 138 12.97 -2.52 -6.51
N HIS A 139 13.15 -3.80 -6.80
CA HIS A 139 13.98 -4.65 -5.96
C HIS A 139 15.43 -4.16 -5.96
N GLN A 140 16.01 -4.13 -4.78
CA GLN A 140 17.44 -3.89 -4.64
C GLN A 140 18.16 -5.23 -4.79
N LEU A 141 19.08 -5.29 -5.74
CA LEU A 141 19.93 -6.46 -5.91
C LEU A 141 20.69 -6.76 -4.62
N VAL A 142 20.75 -8.01 -4.24
CA VAL A 142 21.62 -8.52 -3.18
C VAL A 142 23.03 -8.63 -3.72
N LYS A 143 24.07 -8.29 -2.95
CA LYS A 143 25.45 -8.52 -3.30
C LYS A 143 25.63 -10.03 -3.57
N ALA A 144 26.31 -10.38 -4.67
CA ALA A 144 26.55 -11.78 -4.99
C ALA A 144 27.24 -12.50 -3.82
N GLY A 145 26.77 -13.69 -3.49
CA GLY A 145 27.28 -14.49 -2.37
C GLY A 145 26.87 -14.01 -0.97
N ALA A 146 26.09 -12.91 -0.86
CA ALA A 146 25.69 -12.41 0.46
C ALA A 146 24.55 -13.27 1.06
N SER A 147 24.89 -14.07 2.07
CA SER A 147 23.91 -14.78 2.91
C SER A 147 23.37 -13.89 4.02
N PRO A 148 22.06 -13.99 4.36
CA PRO A 148 21.52 -13.37 5.56
C PRO A 148 22.12 -13.89 6.87
N ASP A 149 22.60 -15.13 6.83
CA ASP A 149 23.14 -15.86 7.99
C ASP A 149 24.66 -15.65 8.18
N ASP A 150 25.30 -14.87 7.29
CA ASP A 150 26.72 -14.51 7.41
C ASP A 150 26.93 -13.40 8.42
N PRO A 151 27.61 -13.67 9.57
CA PRO A 151 27.87 -12.66 10.60
C PRO A 151 28.69 -11.47 10.08
N ALA A 152 29.61 -11.69 9.12
CA ALA A 152 30.40 -10.64 8.51
C ALA A 152 29.58 -9.62 7.71
N LEU A 153 28.37 -9.97 7.32
CA LEU A 153 27.45 -9.14 6.54
C LEU A 153 26.35 -8.48 7.36
N THR A 154 26.41 -8.54 8.69
CA THR A 154 25.41 -7.96 9.59
C THR A 154 25.16 -6.47 9.31
N GLU A 155 26.23 -5.68 9.13
CA GLU A 155 26.10 -4.25 8.80
C GLU A 155 25.50 -4.02 7.40
N TYR A 156 25.88 -4.83 6.41
CA TYR A 156 25.29 -4.77 5.06
C TYR A 156 23.78 -4.99 5.10
N TRP A 157 23.31 -5.97 5.85
CA TRP A 157 21.90 -6.27 6.00
C TRP A 157 21.17 -5.22 6.83
N ALA A 158 21.79 -4.68 7.89
CA ALA A 158 21.25 -3.56 8.67
C ALA A 158 21.04 -2.32 7.80
N ARG A 159 22.05 -1.93 7.00
CA ARG A 159 21.94 -0.81 6.05
C ARG A 159 20.86 -1.03 5.01
N ARG A 160 20.68 -2.24 4.56
CA ARG A 160 19.64 -2.64 3.61
C ARG A 160 18.24 -2.54 4.22
N ARG A 161 18.06 -2.92 5.49
CA ARG A 161 16.81 -2.78 6.25
C ARG A 161 16.42 -1.31 6.45
N ARG A 162 17.36 -0.45 6.80
CA ARG A 162 17.13 1.01 7.00
C ARG A 162 16.56 1.71 5.75
N ARG A 163 16.81 1.17 4.56
CA ARG A 163 16.26 1.71 3.30
C ARG A 163 14.81 1.36 3.04
N ARG A 164 14.24 0.40 3.75
CA ARG A 164 12.82 0.05 3.65
C ARG A 164 12.03 0.99 4.55
N THR A 165 10.96 1.58 4.02
CA THR A 165 10.03 2.35 4.84
C THR A 165 9.41 1.42 5.87
N PRO A 166 9.57 1.69 7.19
CA PRO A 166 8.94 0.89 8.22
C PRO A 166 7.42 0.94 8.08
N PRO A 167 6.70 -0.08 8.55
CA PRO A 167 5.24 -0.14 8.48
C PRO A 167 4.56 0.88 9.39
N LEU A 168 5.27 1.37 10.40
CA LEU A 168 4.87 2.46 11.29
C LEU A 168 5.62 3.73 10.92
N ASP A 169 5.00 4.89 11.13
CA ASP A 169 5.70 6.18 11.05
C ASP A 169 6.78 6.31 12.15
N ARG A 170 7.69 7.28 11.98
CA ARG A 170 8.80 7.47 12.91
C ARG A 170 8.36 7.74 14.35
N SER A 171 7.23 8.44 14.52
CA SER A 171 6.70 8.78 15.83
C SER A 171 6.23 7.54 16.57
N ARG A 172 5.44 6.70 15.90
CA ARG A 172 4.97 5.44 16.47
C ARG A 172 6.09 4.43 16.72
N LEU A 173 7.11 4.41 15.85
CA LEU A 173 8.31 3.59 16.09
C LEU A 173 9.06 4.02 17.34
N ARG A 174 9.25 5.33 17.56
CA ARG A 174 9.87 5.85 18.80
C ARG A 174 9.06 5.49 20.02
N LEU A 175 7.73 5.62 19.97
CA LEU A 175 6.86 5.21 21.06
C LEU A 175 6.97 3.72 21.35
N LEU A 176 6.97 2.87 20.31
CA LEU A 176 7.13 1.43 20.48
C LEU A 176 8.46 1.07 21.13
N GLN A 177 9.56 1.73 20.73
CA GLN A 177 10.90 1.56 21.32
C GLN A 177 10.92 2.03 22.77
N ALA A 178 10.38 3.22 23.07
CA ALA A 178 10.31 3.76 24.43
C ALA A 178 9.48 2.89 25.38
N GLN A 179 8.47 2.19 24.84
CA GLN A 179 7.61 1.27 25.59
C GLN A 179 8.14 -0.18 25.60
N HIS A 180 9.36 -0.43 25.07
CA HIS A 180 9.92 -1.78 24.91
C HIS A 180 8.94 -2.78 24.23
N GLY A 181 8.17 -2.29 23.26
CA GLY A 181 7.17 -3.10 22.54
C GLY A 181 5.94 -3.50 23.35
N ARG A 182 5.77 -3.00 24.57
CA ARG A 182 4.69 -3.41 25.49
C ARG A 182 3.60 -2.36 25.62
N CYS A 183 2.38 -2.82 25.82
CA CYS A 183 1.24 -1.96 26.14
C CYS A 183 1.37 -1.48 27.61
N PRO A 184 1.35 -0.15 27.89
CA PRO A 184 1.48 0.35 29.26
C PRO A 184 0.29 0.01 30.16
N LEU A 185 -0.85 -0.39 29.59
CA LEU A 185 -2.07 -0.74 30.34
C LEU A 185 -2.10 -2.21 30.79
N CYS A 186 -1.80 -3.16 29.90
CA CYS A 186 -1.84 -4.58 30.22
C CYS A 186 -0.45 -5.22 30.32
N ARG A 187 0.61 -4.50 29.98
CA ARG A 187 2.01 -4.95 29.96
C ARG A 187 2.33 -6.06 28.96
N GLU A 188 1.34 -6.51 28.19
CA GLU A 188 1.53 -7.48 27.11
C GLU A 188 2.17 -6.86 25.88
N LEU A 189 2.78 -7.70 25.04
CA LEU A 189 3.42 -7.29 23.81
C LEU A 189 2.42 -6.72 22.82
N LEU A 190 2.71 -5.55 22.29
CA LEU A 190 1.91 -4.91 21.24
C LEU A 190 2.03 -5.62 19.89
N LEU A 191 3.20 -6.17 19.57
CA LEU A 191 3.54 -6.70 18.25
C LEU A 191 4.33 -8.01 18.29
N HIS A 192 4.28 -8.81 19.33
CA HIS A 192 5.04 -10.06 19.45
C HIS A 192 6.56 -9.92 19.15
N ALA A 193 7.13 -8.75 19.42
CA ALA A 193 8.55 -8.48 19.28
C ALA A 193 9.05 -7.73 20.52
N ASP A 194 9.87 -8.39 21.31
CA ASP A 194 10.45 -7.83 22.54
C ASP A 194 11.63 -6.89 22.25
N HIS A 195 12.24 -7.02 21.06
CA HIS A 195 13.41 -6.28 20.64
C HIS A 195 13.32 -5.93 19.16
N GLU A 196 14.15 -5.01 18.71
CA GLU A 196 14.26 -4.68 17.29
C GLU A 196 14.74 -5.91 16.51
N PRO A 197 14.08 -6.29 15.40
CA PRO A 197 14.49 -7.45 14.59
C PRO A 197 15.94 -7.33 14.13
N GLN A 198 16.76 -8.31 14.40
CA GLN A 198 18.19 -8.33 14.06
C GLN A 198 18.44 -9.02 12.74
N THR A 199 17.73 -10.10 12.45
CA THR A 199 17.87 -10.89 11.22
C THR A 199 16.87 -10.44 10.13
N PRO A 200 17.15 -10.70 8.85
CA PRO A 200 16.20 -10.43 7.76
C PRO A 200 14.89 -11.17 7.89
N GLN A 201 14.91 -12.42 8.38
CA GLN A 201 13.70 -13.23 8.58
C GLN A 201 12.82 -12.65 9.69
N GLU A 202 13.40 -12.27 10.83
CA GLU A 202 12.70 -11.60 11.91
C GLU A 202 12.08 -10.28 11.43
N TRP A 203 12.82 -9.50 10.63
CA TRP A 203 12.31 -8.27 10.05
C TRP A 203 11.12 -8.51 9.13
N GLU A 204 11.16 -9.51 8.26
CA GLU A 204 10.03 -9.82 7.39
C GLU A 204 8.80 -10.30 8.18
N THR A 205 9.01 -11.12 9.19
CA THR A 205 7.96 -11.59 10.09
C THR A 205 7.36 -10.43 10.87
N TRP A 206 8.19 -9.57 11.44
CA TRP A 206 7.76 -8.38 12.16
C TRP A 206 6.96 -7.43 11.27
N VAL A 207 7.40 -7.17 10.03
CA VAL A 207 6.67 -6.34 9.06
C VAL A 207 5.30 -6.95 8.72
N LYS A 208 5.20 -8.27 8.56
CA LYS A 208 3.93 -8.96 8.29
C LYS A 208 2.97 -8.84 9.48
N VAL A 209 3.45 -9.10 10.69
CA VAL A 209 2.67 -9.02 11.93
C VAL A 209 2.19 -7.58 12.17
N THR A 210 3.07 -6.60 12.06
CA THR A 210 2.75 -5.17 12.22
C THR A 210 1.69 -4.71 11.23
N ARG A 211 1.82 -5.07 9.95
CA ARG A 211 0.81 -4.76 8.93
C ARG A 211 -0.55 -5.39 9.22
N LYS A 212 -0.56 -6.62 9.73
CA LYS A 212 -1.79 -7.30 10.14
C LYS A 212 -2.43 -6.60 11.34
N ALA A 213 -1.65 -6.21 12.35
CA ALA A 213 -2.13 -5.49 13.52
C ALA A 213 -2.72 -4.11 13.16
N ILE A 214 -2.07 -3.36 12.28
CA ILE A 214 -2.56 -2.06 11.77
C ILE A 214 -3.86 -2.24 11.00
N ARG A 215 -3.95 -3.22 10.10
CA ARG A 215 -5.18 -3.49 9.33
C ARG A 215 -6.36 -3.87 10.21
N LYS A 216 -6.12 -4.62 11.29
CA LYS A 216 -7.14 -5.02 12.26
C LYS A 216 -7.42 -3.93 13.29
N GLN A 217 -6.78 -2.76 13.19
CA GLN A 217 -6.83 -1.69 14.19
C GLN A 217 -6.58 -2.20 15.62
N ALA A 218 -5.70 -3.22 15.74
CA ALA A 218 -5.38 -3.86 17.02
C ALA A 218 -4.52 -2.96 17.92
N ILE A 219 -3.86 -1.94 17.34
CA ILE A 219 -3.01 -0.96 18.03
C ILE A 219 -3.52 0.43 17.71
N THR A 220 -3.69 1.25 18.73
CA THR A 220 -4.09 2.64 18.63
C THR A 220 -3.13 3.55 19.41
N ALA A 221 -3.03 4.81 18.97
CA ALA A 221 -2.36 5.84 19.75
C ALA A 221 -3.38 6.42 20.75
N ASP A 222 -3.04 6.44 22.00
CA ASP A 222 -3.82 7.02 23.09
C ASP A 222 -3.08 8.24 23.65
N ALA A 223 -3.77 9.36 23.74
CA ALA A 223 -3.29 10.50 24.50
C ALA A 223 -3.63 10.23 25.96
N GLY A 224 -2.62 9.90 26.78
CA GLY A 224 -2.82 9.75 28.20
C GLY A 224 -3.46 11.00 28.79
N HIS A 225 -4.41 10.88 29.69
CA HIS A 225 -4.95 12.02 30.42
C HIS A 225 -3.87 12.44 31.43
N GLY A 226 -3.19 13.55 31.15
CA GLY A 226 -2.42 14.27 32.16
C GLY A 226 -3.38 15.03 33.06
N THR A 227 -3.09 15.14 34.34
CA THR A 227 -3.60 16.22 35.19
C THR A 227 -3.10 17.55 34.63
N SER A 228 -3.83 18.62 34.79
CA SER A 228 -3.80 19.87 34.04
C SER A 228 -2.46 20.56 33.73
N ASP A 229 -1.32 20.09 34.22
CA ASP A 229 0.00 20.72 34.05
C ASP A 229 1.11 19.82 33.43
N GLU A 230 0.83 18.54 33.12
CA GLU A 230 1.83 17.72 32.44
C GLU A 230 1.52 17.53 30.96
N PRO A 231 2.57 17.59 30.07
CA PRO A 231 2.36 17.35 28.64
C PRO A 231 1.81 15.94 28.41
N VAL A 232 0.67 15.88 27.74
CA VAL A 232 -0.03 14.63 27.44
C VAL A 232 0.87 13.71 26.61
N ALA A 233 1.48 12.73 27.24
CA ALA A 233 2.36 11.76 26.57
C ALA A 233 1.52 10.82 25.70
N ILE A 234 1.72 10.90 24.39
CA ILE A 234 1.14 9.95 23.43
C ILE A 234 1.78 8.58 23.63
N ARG A 235 0.98 7.53 23.75
CA ARG A 235 1.42 6.15 23.93
C ARG A 235 0.70 5.22 22.98
N LEU A 236 1.30 4.07 22.65
CA LEU A 236 0.68 3.01 21.87
C LEU A 236 0.06 2.00 22.81
N ILE A 237 -1.21 1.67 22.59
CA ILE A 237 -1.95 0.69 23.39
C ILE A 237 -2.72 -0.28 22.48
N HIS A 238 -3.12 -1.42 23.01
CA HIS A 238 -4.04 -2.29 22.30
C HIS A 238 -5.43 -1.63 22.19
N ALA A 239 -6.10 -1.83 21.07
CA ALA A 239 -7.43 -1.28 20.88
C ALA A 239 -8.45 -1.79 21.88
N HIS A 240 -8.31 -3.05 22.36
CA HIS A 240 -9.17 -3.58 23.43
C HIS A 240 -8.87 -2.93 24.79
N CYS A 241 -7.62 -2.54 25.05
CA CYS A 241 -7.27 -1.81 26.26
C CYS A 241 -7.82 -0.38 26.27
N ALA A 242 -7.88 0.26 25.09
CA ALA A 242 -8.50 1.58 24.93
C ALA A 242 -10.01 1.57 25.26
N ARG A 243 -10.68 0.43 25.03
CA ARG A 243 -12.14 0.26 25.26
C ARG A 243 -12.48 -0.16 26.69
N ARG A 244 -11.52 -0.57 27.51
CA ARG A 244 -11.78 -0.90 28.91
C ARG A 244 -12.13 0.35 29.68
N PRO A 245 -13.22 0.36 30.48
CA PRO A 245 -13.50 1.46 31.38
C PRO A 245 -12.32 1.62 32.34
N LYS A 246 -11.82 2.83 32.48
CA LYS A 246 -10.72 3.13 33.41
C LYS A 246 -11.16 2.76 34.82
N PRO A 247 -10.32 2.10 35.64
CA PRO A 247 -10.61 1.97 37.04
C PRO A 247 -10.79 3.38 37.60
N ALA A 248 -11.93 3.62 38.27
CA ALA A 248 -12.19 4.87 38.95
C ALA A 248 -11.00 5.16 39.86
N SER A 249 -10.45 6.39 39.78
CA SER A 249 -9.41 6.82 40.71
C SER A 249 -9.92 6.60 42.13
N PRO A 250 -9.12 6.08 43.05
CA PRO A 250 -9.55 5.95 44.44
C PRO A 250 -9.93 7.33 44.97
N ARG A 251 -11.23 7.59 45.06
CA ARG A 251 -11.72 8.76 45.79
C ARG A 251 -11.09 8.68 47.16
N ALA A 252 -10.40 9.72 47.55
CA ALA A 252 -9.93 9.93 48.91
C ALA A 252 -11.07 9.55 49.87
N ARG A 253 -10.89 8.48 50.63
CA ARG A 253 -11.74 8.21 51.78
C ARG A 253 -11.58 9.38 52.72
N GLN A 254 -12.54 10.28 52.72
CA GLN A 254 -12.70 11.24 53.81
C GLN A 254 -12.78 10.41 55.10
N LEU A 255 -11.73 10.48 55.87
CA LEU A 255 -11.74 10.03 57.26
C LEU A 255 -12.77 10.89 58.00
N CYS A 256 -13.95 10.37 58.20
CA CYS A 256 -14.83 10.86 59.22
C CYS A 256 -14.20 10.54 60.57
N LEU A 257 -13.63 11.52 61.24
CA LEU A 257 -13.28 11.42 62.64
C LEU A 257 -14.59 11.45 63.44
N PRO A 258 -14.75 10.56 64.43
CA PRO A 258 -15.87 10.59 65.32
C PRO A 258 -15.77 11.79 66.26
N PRO A 259 -16.87 12.37 66.70
CA PRO A 259 -16.84 13.49 67.66
C PRO A 259 -16.35 13.01 69.03
N SER A 260 -15.43 13.78 69.60
CA SER A 260 -14.92 13.64 70.95
C SER A 260 -16.06 13.88 71.95
N GLN A 261 -16.24 12.93 72.89
CA GLN A 261 -16.97 13.17 74.12
C GLN A 261 -16.03 13.72 75.16
#